data_cb2b739c609c857d5fd9ea464b500e31
#
_entry.id   cb2b739c609c857d5fd9ea464b500e31
#
_cell.length_a   1.000
_cell.length_b   1.000
_cell.length_c   1.000
_cell.angle_alpha   90.00
_cell.angle_beta   90.00
_cell.angle_gamma   90.00
#
_symmetry.space_group_name_H-M   'P 1'
#
loop_
_entity.id
_entity.type
_entity.pdbx_description
1 polymer ?
#
loop_
_entity_poly.entity_id
_entity_poly.type
_entity_poly.pdbx_seq_one_letter_code
_entity_poly.pdbx_strand_id
1 'polypeptide(L)'
;MNENTNMISAGASIAGRNKRYVLWFYLLNLIFAHFGASAFSDQAHKILDHSLNADKLLHGFNLEIFFEMLMRPEFGPEGAATHPAMWFAILFFLASLLFMPGVLLGYASDHRLPRDEFYRACGRNVWRSVRLFLFFIVIAGIVAGILLRVMNALVNAADKTSNERLPFFTQLIGALIIFLVLTAIRIWFDFAQIDVVLRDQHAVRKSIASGFRRTRRNFGRLLGSYVVIAIVALAVLAAGILLWHAVVPPSSVLGAFIVGQATLLLLLAARFWQRATAVAFYEQELAAPTVEEASLVSVFTAPAVP
;
A
#
# COMPACT_ATOMS: atom_id res chain seq x y z
N MET A 1 26.71 7.34 9.59
CA MET A 1 25.30 6.83 9.67
C MET A 1 24.74 6.83 8.26
N ASN A 2 24.20 5.71 7.76
CA ASN A 2 23.72 5.63 6.37
C ASN A 2 22.56 6.61 6.15
N GLU A 3 22.63 7.44 5.12
CA GLU A 3 21.58 8.42 4.76
C GLU A 3 20.18 7.76 4.58
N ASN A 4 20.14 6.49 4.15
CA ASN A 4 18.91 5.71 4.02
C ASN A 4 18.24 5.42 5.38
N THR A 5 19.04 5.17 6.43
CA THR A 5 18.52 4.88 7.77
C THR A 5 17.85 6.13 8.36
N ASN A 6 18.40 7.31 8.09
CA ASN A 6 17.80 8.57 8.53
C ASN A 6 16.43 8.83 7.89
N MET A 7 16.24 8.45 6.64
CA MET A 7 15.02 8.68 5.89
C MET A 7 13.86 7.79 6.36
N ILE A 8 14.14 6.50 6.59
CA ILE A 8 13.16 5.53 7.10
C ILE A 8 12.75 5.90 8.52
N SER A 9 13.71 6.28 9.38
CA SER A 9 13.44 6.70 10.75
C SER A 9 12.68 8.03 10.82
N ALA A 10 13.00 9.00 9.97
CA ALA A 10 12.25 10.24 9.84
C ALA A 10 10.79 9.98 9.43
N GLY A 11 10.58 9.11 8.42
CA GLY A 11 9.24 8.67 8.03
C GLY A 11 8.48 7.98 9.16
N ALA A 12 9.14 7.12 9.95
CA ALA A 12 8.55 6.47 11.11
C ALA A 12 8.14 7.50 12.18
N SER A 13 8.99 8.48 12.45
CA SER A 13 8.70 9.57 13.39
C SER A 13 7.49 10.41 12.94
N ILE A 14 7.43 10.80 11.66
CA ILE A 14 6.30 11.53 11.07
C ILE A 14 5.01 10.71 11.18
N ALA A 15 5.04 9.42 10.81
CA ALA A 15 3.87 8.54 10.91
C ALA A 15 3.42 8.36 12.36
N GLY A 16 4.36 8.18 13.29
CA GLY A 16 4.10 8.04 14.72
C GLY A 16 3.49 9.30 15.37
N ARG A 17 4.00 10.49 15.00
CA ARG A 17 3.43 11.78 15.43
C ARG A 17 2.00 11.95 14.93
N ASN A 18 1.70 11.44 13.76
CA ASN A 18 0.41 11.56 13.07
C ASN A 18 -0.41 10.26 13.07
N LYS A 19 -0.24 9.39 14.08
CA LYS A 19 -0.94 8.09 14.21
C LYS A 19 -2.47 8.18 14.10
N ARG A 20 -3.04 9.36 14.36
CA ARG A 20 -4.49 9.63 14.20
C ARG A 20 -4.99 9.28 12.79
N TYR A 21 -4.20 9.53 11.72
CA TYR A 21 -4.61 9.22 10.36
C TYR A 21 -4.69 7.71 10.13
N VAL A 22 -3.74 6.94 10.67
CA VAL A 22 -3.77 5.47 10.61
C VAL A 22 -5.03 4.94 11.29
N LEU A 23 -5.36 5.46 12.50
CA LEU A 23 -6.55 5.05 13.24
C LEU A 23 -7.84 5.43 12.52
N TRP A 24 -7.94 6.62 11.92
CA TRP A 24 -9.10 7.04 11.14
C TRP A 24 -9.34 6.12 9.93
N PHE A 25 -8.29 5.82 9.17
CA PHE A 25 -8.40 4.92 8.02
C PHE A 25 -8.69 3.48 8.46
N TYR A 26 -8.15 3.04 9.58
CA TYR A 26 -8.47 1.75 10.15
C TYR A 26 -9.94 1.64 10.55
N LEU A 27 -10.47 2.62 11.27
CA LEU A 27 -11.88 2.66 11.64
C LEU A 27 -12.79 2.69 10.40
N LEU A 28 -12.45 3.50 9.42
CA LEU A 28 -13.19 3.56 8.15
C LEU A 28 -13.18 2.20 7.44
N ASN A 29 -12.02 1.54 7.38
CA ASN A 29 -11.88 0.20 6.81
C ASN A 29 -12.72 -0.83 7.59
N LEU A 30 -12.69 -0.77 8.92
CA LEU A 30 -13.47 -1.68 9.78
C LEU A 30 -14.97 -1.53 9.55
N ILE A 31 -15.47 -0.29 9.46
CA ILE A 31 -16.88 0.00 9.18
C ILE A 31 -17.26 -0.56 7.81
N PHE A 32 -16.50 -0.26 6.76
CA PHE A 32 -16.82 -0.74 5.42
C PHE A 32 -16.67 -2.26 5.28
N ALA A 33 -15.69 -2.85 5.95
CA ALA A 33 -15.53 -4.30 5.98
C ALA A 33 -16.71 -5.00 6.67
N HIS A 34 -17.22 -4.44 7.78
CA HIS A 34 -18.39 -4.97 8.47
C HIS A 34 -19.61 -5.02 7.55
N PHE A 35 -19.94 -3.91 6.89
CA PHE A 35 -21.05 -3.88 5.95
C PHE A 35 -20.80 -4.74 4.68
N GLY A 36 -19.56 -4.78 4.20
CA GLY A 36 -19.20 -5.59 3.04
C GLY A 36 -19.24 -7.10 3.31
N ALA A 37 -18.97 -7.52 4.56
CA ALA A 37 -18.99 -8.92 4.96
C ALA A 37 -20.39 -9.47 5.25
N SER A 38 -21.41 -8.63 5.41
CA SER A 38 -22.76 -9.07 5.80
C SER A 38 -23.34 -10.10 4.84
N ALA A 39 -23.31 -9.83 3.53
CA ALA A 39 -23.84 -10.74 2.52
C ALA A 39 -23.06 -12.07 2.43
N PHE A 40 -21.74 -12.02 2.67
CA PHE A 40 -20.92 -13.23 2.77
C PHE A 40 -21.36 -14.06 3.98
N SER A 41 -21.56 -13.43 5.13
CA SER A 41 -22.05 -14.09 6.34
C SER A 41 -23.43 -14.73 6.13
N ASP A 42 -24.38 -14.01 5.51
CA ASP A 42 -25.73 -14.50 5.25
C ASP A 42 -25.72 -15.72 4.30
N GLN A 43 -24.88 -15.72 3.27
CA GLN A 43 -24.73 -16.86 2.37
C GLN A 43 -24.03 -18.03 3.04
N ALA A 44 -22.99 -17.76 3.84
CA ALA A 44 -22.30 -18.78 4.60
C ALA A 44 -23.27 -19.49 5.58
N HIS A 45 -24.12 -18.74 6.29
CA HIS A 45 -25.17 -19.31 7.14
C HIS A 45 -26.14 -20.21 6.36
N LYS A 46 -26.67 -19.76 5.22
CA LYS A 46 -27.61 -20.56 4.40
C LYS A 46 -27.00 -21.90 3.94
N ILE A 47 -25.70 -21.96 3.71
CA ILE A 47 -25.02 -23.17 3.23
C ILE A 47 -24.60 -24.06 4.39
N LEU A 48 -24.11 -23.47 5.47
CA LEU A 48 -23.53 -24.20 6.60
C LEU A 48 -24.59 -24.70 7.58
N ASP A 49 -25.68 -23.96 7.83
CA ASP A 49 -26.71 -24.32 8.83
C ASP A 49 -27.38 -25.67 8.55
N HIS A 50 -27.36 -26.14 7.31
CA HIS A 50 -27.90 -27.42 6.88
C HIS A 50 -26.84 -28.44 6.46
N SER A 51 -25.55 -28.19 6.76
CA SER A 51 -24.45 -29.05 6.37
C SER A 51 -23.80 -29.75 7.57
N LEU A 52 -23.37 -31.02 7.37
CA LEU A 52 -22.54 -31.75 8.36
C LEU A 52 -21.19 -31.05 8.62
N ASN A 53 -20.82 -30.10 7.78
CA ASN A 53 -19.59 -29.32 7.91
C ASN A 53 -19.69 -28.23 8.99
N ALA A 54 -20.92 -27.82 9.38
CA ALA A 54 -21.11 -26.85 10.46
C ALA A 54 -20.50 -27.35 11.78
N ASP A 55 -20.70 -28.63 12.11
CA ASP A 55 -20.18 -29.24 13.32
C ASP A 55 -18.63 -29.26 13.33
N LYS A 56 -18.00 -29.52 12.18
CA LYS A 56 -16.53 -29.47 12.05
C LYS A 56 -15.98 -28.03 12.23
N LEU A 57 -16.71 -27.02 11.78
CA LEU A 57 -16.32 -25.62 11.92
C LEU A 57 -16.50 -25.09 13.35
N LEU A 58 -17.41 -25.66 14.13
CA LEU A 58 -17.54 -25.38 15.58
C LEU A 58 -16.31 -25.81 16.38
N HIS A 59 -15.58 -26.83 15.91
CA HIS A 59 -14.38 -27.33 16.56
C HIS A 59 -13.08 -26.66 16.08
N GLY A 60 -13.17 -25.80 15.06
CA GLY A 60 -12.04 -25.02 14.57
C GLY A 60 -12.16 -24.64 13.11
N PHE A 61 -11.28 -23.74 12.66
CA PHE A 61 -11.19 -23.33 11.26
C PHE A 61 -10.67 -24.48 10.40
N ASN A 62 -11.44 -24.92 9.41
CA ASN A 62 -11.07 -25.94 8.46
C ASN A 62 -10.87 -25.32 7.08
N LEU A 63 -9.61 -25.34 6.59
CA LEU A 63 -9.22 -24.72 5.34
C LEU A 63 -9.87 -25.38 4.11
N GLU A 64 -10.08 -26.71 4.16
CA GLU A 64 -10.72 -27.47 3.09
C GLU A 64 -12.18 -27.06 2.90
N ILE A 65 -12.93 -26.99 4.00
CA ILE A 65 -14.33 -26.54 3.99
C ILE A 65 -14.43 -25.08 3.49
N PHE A 66 -13.48 -24.23 3.93
CA PHE A 66 -13.43 -22.84 3.50
C PHE A 66 -13.18 -22.72 1.98
N PHE A 67 -12.24 -23.49 1.43
CA PHE A 67 -12.01 -23.51 -0.02
C PHE A 67 -13.16 -24.12 -0.78
N GLU A 68 -13.77 -25.20 -0.29
CA GLU A 68 -14.98 -25.78 -0.91
C GLU A 68 -16.11 -24.74 -0.98
N MET A 69 -16.31 -23.97 0.09
CA MET A 69 -17.30 -22.89 0.11
C MET A 69 -16.95 -21.81 -0.92
N LEU A 70 -15.69 -21.36 -1.00
CA LEU A 70 -15.25 -20.33 -1.96
C LEU A 70 -15.38 -20.77 -3.43
N MET A 71 -15.32 -22.08 -3.70
CA MET A 71 -15.50 -22.62 -5.06
C MET A 71 -16.97 -22.69 -5.53
N ARG A 72 -17.91 -22.42 -4.62
CA ARG A 72 -19.31 -22.37 -5.00
C ARG A 72 -19.62 -21.08 -5.78
N PRO A 73 -20.51 -21.15 -6.80
CA PRO A 73 -20.85 -19.99 -7.63
C PRO A 73 -21.35 -18.77 -6.83
N GLU A 74 -22.02 -19.01 -5.70
CA GLU A 74 -22.57 -17.95 -4.82
C GLU A 74 -21.48 -17.06 -4.20
N PHE A 75 -20.25 -17.60 -4.04
CA PHE A 75 -19.07 -16.91 -3.54
C PHE A 75 -18.10 -16.48 -4.64
N GLY A 76 -18.40 -16.79 -5.89
CA GLY A 76 -17.60 -16.35 -7.04
C GLY A 76 -17.64 -14.84 -7.26
N PRO A 77 -16.84 -14.31 -8.20
CA PRO A 77 -16.79 -12.85 -8.48
C PRO A 77 -18.14 -12.25 -8.89
N GLU A 78 -19.02 -13.05 -9.49
CA GLU A 78 -20.38 -12.66 -9.90
C GLU A 78 -21.44 -13.07 -8.86
N GLY A 79 -21.03 -13.68 -7.76
CA GLY A 79 -21.93 -14.17 -6.72
C GLY A 79 -22.50 -13.05 -5.84
N ALA A 80 -23.72 -13.26 -5.34
CA ALA A 80 -24.40 -12.31 -4.47
C ALA A 80 -23.64 -12.01 -3.17
N ALA A 81 -22.77 -12.92 -2.71
CA ALA A 81 -21.97 -12.76 -1.51
C ALA A 81 -20.81 -11.77 -1.68
N THR A 82 -20.27 -11.63 -2.90
CA THR A 82 -19.08 -10.79 -3.17
C THR A 82 -19.43 -9.37 -3.61
N HIS A 83 -20.61 -9.13 -4.19
CA HIS A 83 -21.02 -7.82 -4.68
C HIS A 83 -20.96 -6.71 -3.62
N PRO A 84 -21.52 -6.87 -2.40
CA PRO A 84 -21.45 -5.83 -1.38
C PRO A 84 -20.01 -5.56 -0.95
N ALA A 85 -19.19 -6.60 -0.77
CA ALA A 85 -17.77 -6.44 -0.42
C ALA A 85 -17.02 -5.61 -1.45
N MET A 86 -17.27 -5.83 -2.75
CA MET A 86 -16.68 -5.06 -3.84
C MET A 86 -17.11 -3.59 -3.80
N TRP A 87 -18.40 -3.29 -3.57
CA TRP A 87 -18.88 -1.92 -3.48
C TRP A 87 -18.27 -1.17 -2.27
N PHE A 88 -18.20 -1.81 -1.11
CA PHE A 88 -17.57 -1.19 0.07
C PHE A 88 -16.05 -1.04 -0.10
N ALA A 89 -15.39 -1.95 -0.81
CA ALA A 89 -13.97 -1.78 -1.19
C ALA A 89 -13.78 -0.56 -2.12
N ILE A 90 -14.67 -0.36 -3.10
CA ILE A 90 -14.67 0.81 -3.98
C ILE A 90 -14.90 2.09 -3.16
N LEU A 91 -15.86 2.09 -2.24
CA LEU A 91 -16.13 3.24 -1.35
C LEU A 91 -14.91 3.56 -0.47
N PHE A 92 -14.28 2.55 0.13
CA PHE A 92 -13.04 2.74 0.89
C PHE A 92 -11.91 3.33 0.04
N PHE A 93 -11.80 2.85 -1.18
CA PHE A 93 -10.82 3.35 -2.14
C PHE A 93 -11.08 4.83 -2.51
N LEU A 94 -12.34 5.20 -2.82
CA LEU A 94 -12.74 6.58 -3.10
C LEU A 94 -12.50 7.50 -1.90
N ALA A 95 -12.84 7.04 -0.69
CA ALA A 95 -12.54 7.75 0.55
C ALA A 95 -11.02 7.93 0.73
N SER A 96 -10.22 6.91 0.39
CA SER A 96 -8.77 7.01 0.42
C SER A 96 -8.22 8.05 -0.54
N LEU A 97 -8.75 8.12 -1.77
CA LEU A 97 -8.39 9.18 -2.74
C LEU A 97 -8.75 10.57 -2.24
N LEU A 98 -9.93 10.71 -1.59
CA LEU A 98 -10.40 11.98 -1.06
C LEU A 98 -9.54 12.48 0.11
N PHE A 99 -9.21 11.62 1.07
CA PHE A 99 -8.56 12.02 2.32
C PHE A 99 -7.03 12.05 2.24
N MET A 100 -6.44 11.37 1.27
CA MET A 100 -4.98 11.27 1.17
C MET A 100 -4.26 12.62 1.00
N PRO A 101 -4.77 13.61 0.23
CA PRO A 101 -4.15 14.93 0.14
C PRO A 101 -4.03 15.62 1.50
N GLY A 102 -5.06 15.54 2.36
CA GLY A 102 -5.01 16.07 3.72
C GLY A 102 -3.97 15.36 4.60
N VAL A 103 -3.82 14.03 4.44
CA VAL A 103 -2.79 13.25 5.14
C VAL A 103 -1.38 13.70 4.72
N LEU A 104 -1.14 13.85 3.41
CA LEU A 104 0.18 14.28 2.90
C LEU A 104 0.53 15.69 3.38
N LEU A 105 -0.43 16.62 3.37
CA LEU A 105 -0.22 17.95 3.95
C LEU A 105 0.07 17.88 5.46
N GLY A 106 -0.66 17.03 6.18
CA GLY A 106 -0.43 16.82 7.62
C GLY A 106 0.92 16.16 7.93
N TYR A 107 1.51 15.41 7.02
CA TYR A 107 2.86 14.85 7.16
C TYR A 107 3.95 15.88 6.90
N ALA A 108 3.72 16.80 5.98
CA ALA A 108 4.62 17.90 5.68
C ALA A 108 4.55 19.05 6.71
N SER A 109 3.52 19.09 7.55
CA SER A 109 3.36 20.13 8.56
C SER A 109 4.10 19.79 9.85
N ASP A 110 4.90 20.72 10.37
CA ASP A 110 5.58 20.57 11.66
C ASP A 110 4.62 20.60 12.86
N HIS A 111 3.46 21.19 12.68
CA HIS A 111 2.41 21.33 13.69
C HIS A 111 1.19 20.45 13.35
N ARG A 112 0.33 20.30 14.32
CA ARG A 112 -0.91 19.53 14.13
C ARG A 112 -1.85 20.28 13.21
N LEU A 113 -2.09 19.74 12.00
CA LEU A 113 -2.95 20.35 11.00
C LEU A 113 -4.38 20.54 11.54
N PRO A 114 -4.95 21.77 11.48
CA PRO A 114 -6.34 22.05 11.84
C PRO A 114 -7.31 21.29 10.93
N ARG A 115 -8.53 21.03 11.44
CA ARG A 115 -9.53 20.25 10.68
C ARG A 115 -9.98 20.95 9.40
N ASP A 116 -10.16 22.26 9.45
CA ASP A 116 -10.57 23.06 8.30
C ASP A 116 -9.52 23.05 7.18
N GLU A 117 -8.24 23.18 7.51
CA GLU A 117 -7.15 23.07 6.54
C GLU A 117 -7.05 21.66 5.96
N PHE A 118 -7.23 20.62 6.79
CA PHE A 118 -7.26 19.23 6.31
C PHE A 118 -8.34 19.02 5.25
N TYR A 119 -9.60 19.38 5.56
CA TYR A 119 -10.70 19.21 4.61
C TYR A 119 -10.59 20.12 3.39
N ARG A 120 -10.04 21.33 3.55
CA ARG A 120 -9.75 22.22 2.43
C ARG A 120 -8.71 21.63 1.47
N ALA A 121 -7.65 21.03 2.00
CA ALA A 121 -6.64 20.33 1.20
C ALA A 121 -7.24 19.13 0.46
N CYS A 122 -8.09 18.35 1.14
CA CYS A 122 -8.82 17.24 0.53
C CYS A 122 -9.68 17.72 -0.66
N GLY A 123 -10.58 18.68 -0.44
CA GLY A 123 -11.51 19.17 -1.46
C GLY A 123 -10.80 19.80 -2.66
N ARG A 124 -9.76 20.63 -2.39
CA ARG A 124 -9.00 21.30 -3.46
C ARG A 124 -8.27 20.33 -4.38
N ASN A 125 -7.76 19.22 -3.84
CA ASN A 125 -6.91 18.29 -4.58
C ASN A 125 -7.61 17.01 -5.03
N VAL A 126 -8.90 16.78 -4.69
CA VAL A 126 -9.60 15.53 -5.02
C VAL A 126 -9.60 15.25 -6.52
N TRP A 127 -9.95 16.25 -7.35
CA TRP A 127 -10.01 16.06 -8.79
C TRP A 127 -8.64 15.83 -9.44
N ARG A 128 -7.60 16.44 -8.88
CA ARG A 128 -6.22 16.22 -9.31
C ARG A 128 -5.76 14.81 -8.93
N SER A 129 -6.12 14.34 -7.72
CA SER A 129 -5.84 12.98 -7.26
C SER A 129 -6.54 11.92 -8.10
N VAL A 130 -7.80 12.15 -8.50
CA VAL A 130 -8.53 11.25 -9.42
C VAL A 130 -7.84 11.16 -10.78
N ARG A 131 -7.46 12.30 -11.38
CA ARG A 131 -6.71 12.30 -12.66
C ARG A 131 -5.37 11.57 -12.54
N LEU A 132 -4.63 11.82 -11.45
CA LEU A 132 -3.37 11.14 -11.19
C LEU A 132 -3.55 9.63 -11.08
N PHE A 133 -4.60 9.21 -10.39
CA PHE A 133 -4.95 7.81 -10.24
C PHE A 133 -5.35 7.15 -11.56
N LEU A 134 -6.09 7.84 -12.43
CA LEU A 134 -6.40 7.32 -13.77
C LEU A 134 -5.12 7.07 -14.59
N PHE A 135 -4.16 8.00 -14.56
CA PHE A 135 -2.86 7.79 -15.19
C PHE A 135 -2.12 6.61 -14.57
N PHE A 136 -2.17 6.47 -13.24
CA PHE A 136 -1.56 5.34 -12.55
C PHE A 136 -2.14 4.00 -13.02
N ILE A 137 -3.49 3.86 -13.05
CA ILE A 137 -4.15 2.63 -13.50
C ILE A 137 -3.72 2.27 -14.93
N VAL A 138 -3.74 3.24 -15.83
CA VAL A 138 -3.39 3.00 -17.24
C VAL A 138 -1.94 2.53 -17.35
N ILE A 139 -1.00 3.26 -16.74
CA ILE A 139 0.42 2.92 -16.85
C ILE A 139 0.73 1.61 -16.11
N ALA A 140 0.30 1.47 -14.85
CA ALA A 140 0.54 0.27 -14.07
C ALA A 140 -0.17 -0.96 -14.67
N GLY A 141 -1.40 -0.79 -15.18
CA GLY A 141 -2.17 -1.85 -15.82
C GLY A 141 -1.51 -2.36 -17.12
N ILE A 142 -1.05 -1.45 -17.99
CA ILE A 142 -0.33 -1.83 -19.21
C ILE A 142 0.96 -2.58 -18.85
N VAL A 143 1.78 -2.02 -17.94
CA VAL A 143 3.05 -2.63 -17.54
C VAL A 143 2.81 -3.98 -16.86
N ALA A 144 1.86 -4.07 -15.93
CA ALA A 144 1.51 -5.33 -15.28
C ALA A 144 1.00 -6.38 -16.29
N GLY A 145 0.14 -5.97 -17.23
CA GLY A 145 -0.38 -6.87 -18.26
C GLY A 145 0.72 -7.42 -19.17
N ILE A 146 1.69 -6.59 -19.58
CA ILE A 146 2.84 -7.03 -20.37
C ILE A 146 3.72 -8.00 -19.56
N LEU A 147 4.07 -7.62 -18.31
CA LEU A 147 4.93 -8.45 -17.46
C LEU A 147 4.30 -9.81 -17.14
N LEU A 148 2.99 -9.84 -16.85
CA LEU A 148 2.26 -11.08 -16.57
C LEU A 148 2.22 -11.98 -17.82
N ARG A 149 2.01 -11.42 -19.02
CA ARG A 149 2.06 -12.20 -20.27
C ARG A 149 3.45 -12.80 -20.51
N VAL A 150 4.51 -12.01 -20.32
CA VAL A 150 5.90 -12.47 -20.43
C VAL A 150 6.18 -13.57 -19.42
N MET A 151 5.79 -13.36 -18.16
CA MET A 151 5.96 -14.36 -17.10
C MET A 151 5.26 -15.67 -17.45
N ASN A 152 3.98 -15.63 -17.88
CA ASN A 152 3.23 -16.81 -18.25
C ASN A 152 3.85 -17.53 -19.46
N ALA A 153 4.36 -16.79 -20.44
CA ALA A 153 5.06 -17.38 -21.59
C ALA A 153 6.36 -18.10 -21.15
N LEU A 154 7.11 -17.52 -20.23
CA LEU A 154 8.33 -18.12 -19.68
C LEU A 154 8.04 -19.38 -18.85
N VAL A 155 6.99 -19.32 -18.00
CA VAL A 155 6.55 -20.49 -17.21
C VAL A 155 6.11 -21.62 -18.12
N ASN A 156 5.26 -21.34 -19.15
CA ASN A 156 4.82 -22.34 -20.13
C ASN A 156 5.98 -22.92 -20.96
N ALA A 157 7.05 -22.16 -21.20
CA ALA A 157 8.25 -22.66 -21.83
C ALA A 157 9.06 -23.56 -20.89
N ALA A 158 9.13 -23.19 -19.62
CA ALA A 158 9.80 -23.98 -18.58
C ALA A 158 9.09 -25.32 -18.30
N ASP A 159 7.74 -25.35 -18.34
CA ASP A 159 6.92 -26.56 -18.18
C ASP A 159 7.21 -27.65 -19.24
N LYS A 160 7.70 -27.25 -20.44
CA LYS A 160 8.08 -28.19 -21.52
C LYS A 160 9.46 -28.83 -21.28
N THR A 161 10.18 -28.41 -20.25
CA THR A 161 11.52 -28.91 -19.94
C THR A 161 11.40 -30.08 -18.95
N SER A 162 12.33 -31.02 -18.99
CA SER A 162 12.36 -32.19 -18.09
C SER A 162 12.63 -31.85 -16.63
N ASN A 163 12.88 -30.57 -16.30
CA ASN A 163 13.18 -30.13 -14.95
C ASN A 163 11.91 -29.58 -14.27
N GLU A 164 11.30 -30.38 -13.42
CA GLU A 164 10.07 -30.05 -12.67
C GLU A 164 10.18 -28.81 -11.76
N ARG A 165 11.39 -28.41 -11.37
CA ARG A 165 11.60 -27.24 -10.50
C ARG A 165 11.69 -25.93 -11.26
N LEU A 166 11.96 -25.98 -12.57
CA LEU A 166 12.20 -24.80 -13.38
C LEU A 166 10.98 -23.86 -13.46
N PRO A 167 9.75 -24.37 -13.67
CA PRO A 167 8.54 -23.53 -13.68
C PRO A 167 8.34 -22.78 -12.36
N PHE A 168 8.54 -23.45 -11.23
CA PHE A 168 8.41 -22.85 -9.90
C PHE A 168 9.39 -21.67 -9.70
N PHE A 169 10.68 -21.88 -10.01
CA PHE A 169 11.67 -20.81 -9.89
C PHE A 169 11.42 -19.67 -10.88
N THR A 170 10.99 -19.99 -12.10
CA THR A 170 10.61 -18.98 -13.10
C THR A 170 9.45 -18.12 -12.63
N GLN A 171 8.43 -18.74 -12.03
CA GLN A 171 7.28 -18.02 -11.46
C GLN A 171 7.69 -17.16 -10.27
N LEU A 172 8.54 -17.67 -9.36
CA LEU A 172 9.01 -16.94 -8.20
C LEU A 172 9.83 -15.71 -8.59
N ILE A 173 10.80 -15.89 -9.49
CA ILE A 173 11.64 -14.79 -9.99
C ILE A 173 10.80 -13.78 -10.77
N GLY A 174 9.89 -14.26 -11.63
CA GLY A 174 8.97 -13.41 -12.38
C GLY A 174 8.08 -12.57 -11.45
N ALA A 175 7.51 -13.17 -10.43
CA ALA A 175 6.72 -12.48 -9.42
C ALA A 175 7.54 -11.41 -8.67
N LEU A 176 8.79 -11.70 -8.33
CA LEU A 176 9.70 -10.74 -7.69
C LEU A 176 10.00 -9.55 -8.61
N ILE A 177 10.26 -9.79 -9.88
CA ILE A 177 10.51 -8.73 -10.88
C ILE A 177 9.26 -7.86 -11.03
N ILE A 178 8.08 -8.47 -11.17
CA ILE A 178 6.80 -7.75 -11.27
C ILE A 178 6.58 -6.89 -10.03
N PHE A 179 6.81 -7.45 -8.83
CA PHE A 179 6.71 -6.71 -7.57
C PHE A 179 7.63 -5.49 -7.53
N LEU A 180 8.90 -5.63 -7.92
CA LEU A 180 9.87 -4.53 -7.92
C LEU A 180 9.49 -3.45 -8.94
N VAL A 181 9.07 -3.83 -10.15
CA VAL A 181 8.65 -2.86 -11.19
C VAL A 181 7.40 -2.11 -10.77
N LEU A 182 6.37 -2.81 -10.25
CA LEU A 182 5.15 -2.16 -9.77
C LEU A 182 5.43 -1.27 -8.55
N THR A 183 6.35 -1.66 -7.67
CA THR A 183 6.80 -0.81 -6.57
C THR A 183 7.48 0.46 -7.08
N ALA A 184 8.30 0.37 -8.11
CA ALA A 184 8.94 1.54 -8.73
C ALA A 184 7.89 2.50 -9.35
N ILE A 185 6.88 1.96 -10.04
CA ILE A 185 5.77 2.76 -10.58
C ILE A 185 4.99 3.43 -9.43
N ARG A 186 4.73 2.70 -8.35
CA ARG A 186 4.08 3.24 -7.17
C ARG A 186 4.85 4.40 -6.55
N ILE A 187 6.18 4.25 -6.37
CA ILE A 187 7.05 5.32 -5.87
C ILE A 187 6.92 6.56 -6.75
N TRP A 188 7.01 6.37 -8.06
CA TRP A 188 6.85 7.46 -9.02
C TRP A 188 5.55 8.25 -8.81
N PHE A 189 4.43 7.55 -8.68
CA PHE A 189 3.12 8.18 -8.50
C PHE A 189 2.92 8.75 -7.09
N ASP A 190 3.52 8.16 -6.05
CA ASP A 190 3.53 8.75 -4.70
C ASP A 190 4.23 10.12 -4.72
N PHE A 191 5.38 10.25 -5.40
CA PHE A 191 6.05 11.55 -5.59
C PHE A 191 5.25 12.54 -6.43
N ALA A 192 4.59 12.07 -7.49
CA ALA A 192 3.70 12.92 -8.27
C ALA A 192 2.52 13.45 -7.43
N GLN A 193 1.96 12.63 -6.54
CA GLN A 193 0.90 13.02 -5.62
C GLN A 193 1.38 14.04 -4.57
N ILE A 194 2.57 13.83 -4.01
CA ILE A 194 3.20 14.78 -3.09
C ILE A 194 3.42 16.13 -3.77
N ASP A 195 3.94 16.14 -5.00
CA ASP A 195 4.17 17.36 -5.78
C ASP A 195 2.87 18.14 -6.07
N VAL A 196 1.77 17.42 -6.41
CA VAL A 196 0.44 18.02 -6.61
C VAL A 196 -0.05 18.69 -5.35
N VAL A 197 0.13 18.05 -4.17
CA VAL A 197 -0.42 18.53 -2.90
C VAL A 197 0.44 19.65 -2.30
N LEU A 198 1.76 19.46 -2.21
CA LEU A 198 2.64 20.38 -1.49
C LEU A 198 2.99 21.62 -2.31
N ARG A 199 3.11 21.50 -3.64
CA ARG A 199 3.37 22.64 -4.54
C ARG A 199 2.13 23.24 -5.17
N ASP A 200 0.94 22.76 -4.81
CA ASP A 200 -0.33 23.18 -5.42
C ASP A 200 -0.32 23.15 -6.97
N GLN A 201 0.40 22.17 -7.54
CA GLN A 201 0.60 22.10 -8.98
C GLN A 201 -0.70 21.73 -9.71
N HIS A 202 -1.22 22.66 -10.53
CA HIS A 202 -2.46 22.45 -11.26
C HIS A 202 -2.30 21.48 -12.44
N ALA A 203 -1.10 21.44 -13.04
CA ALA A 203 -0.81 20.61 -14.19
C ALA A 203 -0.31 19.21 -13.77
N VAL A 204 -1.23 18.26 -13.59
CA VAL A 204 -0.94 16.87 -13.19
C VAL A 204 0.16 16.22 -14.04
N ARG A 205 0.19 16.49 -15.36
CA ARG A 205 1.24 15.97 -16.26
C ARG A 205 2.64 16.43 -15.86
N LYS A 206 2.78 17.69 -15.41
CA LYS A 206 4.07 18.21 -14.93
C LYS A 206 4.52 17.50 -13.64
N SER A 207 3.58 17.24 -12.73
CA SER A 207 3.87 16.48 -11.49
C SER A 207 4.23 15.03 -11.78
N ILE A 208 3.60 14.38 -12.76
CA ILE A 208 3.99 13.03 -13.21
C ILE A 208 5.42 13.04 -13.75
N ALA A 209 5.76 14.00 -14.62
CA ALA A 209 7.11 14.12 -15.17
C ALA A 209 8.17 14.45 -14.10
N SER A 210 7.83 15.33 -13.14
CA SER A 210 8.65 15.68 -11.98
C SER A 210 8.91 14.44 -11.10
N GLY A 211 7.84 13.73 -10.72
CA GLY A 211 7.90 12.50 -9.94
C GLY A 211 8.76 11.43 -10.61
N PHE A 212 8.64 11.24 -11.94
CA PHE A 212 9.47 10.30 -12.69
C PHE A 212 10.96 10.67 -12.63
N ARG A 213 11.29 11.93 -12.86
CA ARG A 213 12.68 12.43 -12.84
C ARG A 213 13.31 12.23 -11.47
N ARG A 214 12.59 12.53 -10.39
CA ARG A 214 13.04 12.32 -9.01
C ARG A 214 13.24 10.86 -8.68
N THR A 215 12.26 10.02 -9.02
CA THR A 215 12.36 8.58 -8.81
C THR A 215 13.54 7.98 -9.55
N ARG A 216 13.77 8.37 -10.82
CA ARG A 216 14.91 7.88 -11.61
C ARG A 216 16.25 8.32 -11.02
N ARG A 217 16.36 9.57 -10.55
CA ARG A 217 17.60 10.12 -9.99
C ARG A 217 18.02 9.41 -8.69
N ASN A 218 17.05 9.03 -7.88
CA ASN A 218 17.28 8.43 -6.56
C ASN A 218 16.72 7.00 -6.47
N PHE A 219 16.68 6.27 -7.60
CA PHE A 219 15.96 5.00 -7.74
C PHE A 219 16.34 3.98 -6.68
N GLY A 220 17.63 3.69 -6.52
CA GLY A 220 18.11 2.67 -5.58
C GLY A 220 17.78 3.00 -4.12
N ARG A 221 17.90 4.27 -3.73
CA ARG A 221 17.62 4.74 -2.37
C ARG A 221 16.14 4.66 -2.05
N LEU A 222 15.28 5.07 -2.98
CA LEU A 222 13.84 5.04 -2.82
C LEU A 222 13.30 3.61 -2.85
N LEU A 223 13.71 2.84 -3.86
CA LEU A 223 13.28 1.44 -3.98
C LEU A 223 13.72 0.64 -2.74
N GLY A 224 14.97 0.82 -2.30
CA GLY A 224 15.49 0.16 -1.10
C GLY A 224 14.67 0.49 0.15
N SER A 225 14.29 1.75 0.38
CA SER A 225 13.47 2.14 1.53
C SER A 225 12.06 1.52 1.48
N TYR A 226 11.43 1.49 0.30
CA TYR A 226 10.11 0.89 0.12
C TYR A 226 10.14 -0.64 0.30
N VAL A 227 11.19 -1.29 -0.21
CA VAL A 227 11.39 -2.74 -0.04
C VAL A 227 11.62 -3.09 1.43
N VAL A 228 12.45 -2.33 2.14
CA VAL A 228 12.68 -2.56 3.59
C VAL A 228 11.36 -2.47 4.37
N ILE A 229 10.55 -1.43 4.13
CA ILE A 229 9.25 -1.31 4.82
C ILE A 229 8.29 -2.42 4.37
N ALA A 230 8.34 -2.87 3.11
CA ALA A 230 7.54 -4.00 2.63
C ALA A 230 7.96 -5.32 3.31
N ILE A 231 9.27 -5.53 3.53
CA ILE A 231 9.77 -6.69 4.30
C ILE A 231 9.26 -6.64 5.74
N VAL A 232 9.28 -5.47 6.38
CA VAL A 232 8.71 -5.31 7.73
C VAL A 232 7.22 -5.63 7.73
N ALA A 233 6.46 -5.15 6.74
CA ALA A 233 5.04 -5.47 6.61
C ALA A 233 4.81 -6.97 6.40
N LEU A 234 5.64 -7.64 5.59
CA LEU A 234 5.58 -9.09 5.40
C LEU A 234 5.92 -9.86 6.70
N ALA A 235 6.91 -9.39 7.45
CA ALA A 235 7.25 -9.95 8.76
C ALA A 235 6.09 -9.80 9.77
N VAL A 236 5.41 -8.65 9.77
CA VAL A 236 4.20 -8.42 10.58
C VAL A 236 3.08 -9.40 10.18
N LEU A 237 2.86 -9.59 8.88
CA LEU A 237 1.87 -10.56 8.39
C LEU A 237 2.21 -11.98 8.82
N ALA A 238 3.47 -12.41 8.63
CA ALA A 238 3.93 -13.72 9.04
C ALA A 238 3.81 -13.92 10.56
N ALA A 239 4.20 -12.92 11.36
CA ALA A 239 4.04 -12.95 12.81
C ALA A 239 2.56 -13.04 13.23
N GLY A 240 1.66 -12.32 12.54
CA GLY A 240 0.23 -12.42 12.77
C GLY A 240 -0.34 -13.81 12.50
N ILE A 241 0.07 -14.43 11.39
CA ILE A 241 -0.34 -15.80 11.02
C ILE A 241 0.22 -16.81 12.05
N LEU A 242 1.50 -16.68 12.42
CA LEU A 242 2.12 -17.56 13.42
C LEU A 242 1.47 -17.42 14.79
N LEU A 243 1.18 -16.18 15.21
CA LEU A 243 0.51 -15.92 16.50
C LEU A 243 -0.91 -16.51 16.49
N TRP A 244 -1.64 -16.33 15.39
CA TRP A 244 -2.96 -16.94 15.25
C TRP A 244 -2.89 -18.46 15.35
N HIS A 245 -1.95 -19.10 14.64
CA HIS A 245 -1.83 -20.56 14.61
C HIS A 245 -1.30 -21.14 15.93
N ALA A 246 -0.35 -20.47 16.60
CA ALA A 246 0.34 -21.02 17.78
C ALA A 246 -0.34 -20.70 19.11
N VAL A 247 -1.06 -19.57 19.20
CA VAL A 247 -1.56 -19.04 20.49
C VAL A 247 -3.08 -19.05 20.56
N VAL A 248 -3.77 -18.85 19.42
CA VAL A 248 -5.23 -18.74 19.41
C VAL A 248 -5.86 -20.13 19.33
N PRO A 249 -6.65 -20.56 20.34
CA PRO A 249 -7.37 -21.82 20.26
C PRO A 249 -8.30 -21.84 19.03
N PRO A 250 -8.41 -22.97 18.30
CA PRO A 250 -9.24 -23.08 17.10
C PRO A 250 -10.69 -22.66 17.29
N SER A 251 -11.25 -22.87 18.49
CA SER A 251 -12.62 -22.47 18.87
C SER A 251 -12.77 -21.00 19.25
N SER A 252 -11.66 -20.24 19.39
CA SER A 252 -11.71 -18.83 19.85
C SER A 252 -11.87 -17.86 18.68
N VAL A 253 -13.11 -17.62 18.27
CA VAL A 253 -13.43 -16.61 17.24
C VAL A 253 -12.96 -15.21 17.64
N LEU A 254 -13.10 -14.83 18.91
CA LEU A 254 -12.66 -13.54 19.43
C LEU A 254 -11.14 -13.39 19.36
N GLY A 255 -10.40 -14.43 19.73
CA GLY A 255 -8.94 -14.43 19.64
C GLY A 255 -8.45 -14.25 18.18
N ALA A 256 -9.04 -15.00 17.25
CA ALA A 256 -8.76 -14.88 15.82
C ALA A 256 -9.07 -13.48 15.30
N PHE A 257 -10.21 -12.91 15.70
CA PHE A 257 -10.61 -11.55 15.34
C PHE A 257 -9.60 -10.51 15.85
N ILE A 258 -9.22 -10.55 17.13
CA ILE A 258 -8.28 -9.59 17.72
C ILE A 258 -6.91 -9.66 17.02
N VAL A 259 -6.35 -10.86 16.82
CA VAL A 259 -5.06 -11.03 16.12
C VAL A 259 -5.16 -10.54 14.67
N GLY A 260 -6.24 -10.87 13.97
CA GLY A 260 -6.48 -10.40 12.61
C GLY A 260 -6.56 -8.87 12.52
N GLN A 261 -7.33 -8.23 13.42
CA GLN A 261 -7.47 -6.78 13.44
C GLN A 261 -6.18 -6.05 13.83
N ALA A 262 -5.42 -6.60 14.80
CA ALA A 262 -4.11 -6.06 15.15
C ALA A 262 -3.13 -6.14 13.97
N THR A 263 -3.11 -7.28 13.28
CA THR A 263 -2.28 -7.47 12.07
C THR A 263 -2.66 -6.47 10.98
N LEU A 264 -3.94 -6.31 10.68
CA LEU A 264 -4.43 -5.33 9.69
C LEU A 264 -4.07 -3.90 10.06
N LEU A 265 -4.20 -3.50 11.33
CA LEU A 265 -3.79 -2.18 11.80
C LEU A 265 -2.29 -1.93 11.58
N LEU A 266 -1.44 -2.90 11.89
CA LEU A 266 0.01 -2.80 11.70
C LEU A 266 0.39 -2.77 10.20
N LEU A 267 -0.27 -3.54 9.35
CA LEU A 267 -0.07 -3.49 7.89
C LEU A 267 -0.50 -2.13 7.32
N LEU A 268 -1.60 -1.57 7.82
CA LEU A 268 -2.02 -0.22 7.44
C LEU A 268 -1.00 0.82 7.91
N ALA A 269 -0.50 0.71 9.14
CA ALA A 269 0.55 1.58 9.66
C ALA A 269 1.82 1.54 8.80
N ALA A 270 2.23 0.36 8.32
CA ALA A 270 3.37 0.23 7.40
C ALA A 270 3.14 0.96 6.07
N ARG A 271 1.91 0.94 5.51
CA ARG A 271 1.56 1.70 4.31
C ARG A 271 1.65 3.22 4.53
N PHE A 272 1.20 3.69 5.68
CA PHE A 272 1.29 5.09 6.05
C PHE A 272 2.74 5.50 6.33
N TRP A 273 3.55 4.62 6.90
CA TRP A 273 4.99 4.81 7.06
C TRP A 273 5.70 4.97 5.71
N GLN A 274 5.41 4.14 4.70
CA GLN A 274 5.97 4.32 3.36
C GLN A 274 5.69 5.72 2.81
N ARG A 275 4.46 6.22 2.96
CA ARG A 275 4.08 7.56 2.49
C ARG A 275 4.75 8.67 3.28
N ALA A 276 4.85 8.53 4.60
CA ALA A 276 5.58 9.46 5.44
C ALA A 276 7.07 9.52 5.07
N THR A 277 7.68 8.36 4.75
CA THR A 277 9.05 8.28 4.24
C THR A 277 9.22 9.01 2.90
N ALA A 278 8.25 8.90 2.00
CA ALA A 278 8.26 9.62 0.73
C ALA A 278 8.15 11.15 0.93
N VAL A 279 7.31 11.61 1.87
CA VAL A 279 7.21 13.03 2.22
C VAL A 279 8.53 13.53 2.84
N ALA A 280 9.09 12.81 3.80
CA ALA A 280 10.37 13.15 4.42
C ALA A 280 11.50 13.31 3.38
N PHE A 281 11.57 12.39 2.43
CA PHE A 281 12.52 12.48 1.34
C PHE A 281 12.28 13.70 0.45
N TYR A 282 11.02 13.97 0.11
CA TYR A 282 10.65 15.11 -0.72
C TYR A 282 11.05 16.45 -0.08
N GLU A 283 10.83 16.59 1.23
CA GLU A 283 11.22 17.77 2.00
C GLU A 283 12.74 17.93 2.10
N GLN A 284 13.47 16.84 2.33
CA GLN A 284 14.94 16.86 2.35
C GLN A 284 15.52 17.31 1.00
N GLU A 285 14.92 16.83 -0.11
CA GLU A 285 15.36 17.24 -1.46
C GLU A 285 15.07 18.72 -1.75
N LEU A 286 13.98 19.26 -1.19
CA LEU A 286 13.66 20.69 -1.31
C LEU A 286 14.55 21.57 -0.44
N ALA A 287 14.95 21.07 0.73
CA ALA A 287 15.85 21.79 1.64
C ALA A 287 17.32 21.76 1.22
N ALA A 288 17.70 20.82 0.33
CA ALA A 288 19.06 20.76 -0.19
C ALA A 288 19.33 22.00 -1.07
N PRO A 289 20.42 22.78 -0.80
CA PRO A 289 20.74 23.96 -1.58
C PRO A 289 20.92 23.58 -3.05
N THR A 290 20.39 24.40 -3.94
CA THR A 290 20.60 24.23 -5.38
C THR A 290 22.09 24.38 -5.68
N VAL A 291 22.58 23.67 -6.72
CA VAL A 291 24.01 23.74 -7.12
C VAL A 291 24.46 25.20 -7.33
N GLU A 292 23.53 26.05 -7.75
CA GLU A 292 23.75 27.47 -7.97
C GLU A 292 23.93 28.24 -6.66
N GLU A 293 23.11 27.97 -5.62
CA GLU A 293 23.29 28.56 -4.29
C GLU A 293 24.54 28.03 -3.59
N ALA A 294 24.85 26.72 -3.75
CA ALA A 294 26.10 26.16 -3.21
C ALA A 294 27.35 26.79 -3.87
N SER A 295 27.29 27.09 -5.17
CA SER A 295 28.39 27.79 -5.88
C SER A 295 28.55 29.23 -5.40
N LEU A 296 27.46 29.94 -5.16
CA LEU A 296 27.48 31.30 -4.63
C LEU A 296 28.04 31.34 -3.21
N VAL A 297 27.64 30.43 -2.33
CA VAL A 297 28.18 30.33 -0.97
C VAL A 297 29.69 30.03 -1.00
N SER A 298 30.13 29.15 -1.89
CA SER A 298 31.56 28.85 -2.01
C SER A 298 32.40 30.05 -2.50
N VAL A 299 31.84 30.92 -3.34
CA VAL A 299 32.48 32.15 -3.80
C VAL A 299 32.59 33.18 -2.70
N PHE A 300 31.57 33.31 -1.83
CA PHE A 300 31.57 34.27 -0.72
C PHE A 300 32.34 33.79 0.52
N THR A 301 32.59 32.47 0.65
CA THR A 301 33.38 31.91 1.75
C THR A 301 34.84 31.62 1.42
N ALA A 302 35.26 31.86 0.17
CA ALA A 302 36.69 31.77 -0.18
C ALA A 302 37.50 32.79 0.62
N PRO A 303 38.51 32.36 1.41
CA PRO A 303 39.36 33.31 2.15
C PRO A 303 40.02 34.25 1.15
N ALA A 304 39.94 35.56 1.45
CA ALA A 304 40.67 36.54 0.67
C ALA A 304 42.15 36.14 0.67
N VAL A 305 42.65 35.80 -0.50
CA VAL A 305 44.10 35.51 -0.69
C VAL A 305 44.85 36.79 -0.35
N PRO A 306 45.84 36.74 0.56
CA PRO A 306 46.59 37.92 0.99
C PRO A 306 47.46 38.48 -0.13
#